data_53c1eb09d6f133d22d66af2c6579e084
#
_entry.id   53c1eb09d6f133d22d66af2c6579e084
#
_cell.length_a   1.000
_cell.length_b   1.000
_cell.length_c   1.000
_cell.angle_alpha   90.00
_cell.angle_beta   90.00
_cell.angle_gamma   90.00
#
_symmetry.space_group_name_H-M   'P 1'
#
loop_
_entity.id
_entity.type
_entity.pdbx_description
1 polymer ?
#
loop_
_entity_poly.entity_id
_entity_poly.type
_entity_poly.pdbx_seq_one_letter_code
_entity_poly.pdbx_strand_id
1 'polypeptide(L)'
;MTASAFVEIEDVGFRRDRRVIYDGLNATVPRGKITAIVGPSGTGKTTLLRLIGGQLKPESGDVRVDGVSVQSLKRAELFQLRKRMGMLFQSGALFAELSVFENVAFPLRVHTDLDDELIRLIVLMKLEAVGLRGAVDLVPSELSGGMQRRVALARAIALDPEMIMYDEPFAGQDPIGL
;
A
#
# COMPACT_ATOMS: atom_id res chain seq x y z
N MET A 1 7.44 -25.56 -10.36
CA MET A 1 6.11 -24.90 -10.31
C MET A 1 6.37 -23.42 -10.42
N THR A 2 6.04 -22.78 -11.52
CA THR A 2 6.11 -21.33 -11.68
C THR A 2 5.06 -20.70 -10.77
N ALA A 3 5.49 -19.85 -9.83
CA ALA A 3 4.55 -19.11 -8.96
C ALA A 3 3.60 -18.31 -9.86
N SER A 4 2.29 -18.43 -9.63
CA SER A 4 1.31 -17.63 -10.38
C SER A 4 1.56 -16.15 -10.15
N ALA A 5 1.47 -15.33 -11.19
CA ALA A 5 1.57 -13.89 -11.05
C ALA A 5 0.39 -13.35 -10.22
N PHE A 6 0.67 -12.43 -9.30
CA PHE A 6 -0.35 -11.68 -8.58
C PHE A 6 -0.66 -10.37 -9.29
N VAL A 7 0.37 -9.73 -9.85
CA VAL A 7 0.21 -8.56 -10.73
C VAL A 7 0.84 -8.86 -12.07
N GLU A 8 0.12 -8.54 -13.13
CA GLU A 8 0.57 -8.63 -14.52
C GLU A 8 0.43 -7.26 -15.16
N ILE A 9 1.48 -6.82 -15.82
CA ILE A 9 1.56 -5.54 -16.52
C ILE A 9 1.92 -5.87 -17.95
N GLU A 10 1.03 -5.55 -18.88
CA GLU A 10 1.15 -5.92 -20.28
C GLU A 10 1.10 -4.69 -21.16
N ASP A 11 2.20 -4.40 -21.84
CA ASP A 11 2.37 -3.34 -22.85
C ASP A 11 1.86 -1.96 -22.39
N VAL A 12 2.12 -1.64 -21.12
CA VAL A 12 1.61 -0.43 -20.48
C VAL A 12 2.35 0.81 -20.97
N GLY A 13 1.59 1.72 -21.59
CA GLY A 13 1.99 3.09 -21.89
C GLY A 13 1.38 4.07 -20.90
N PHE A 14 2.19 5.02 -20.40
CA PHE A 14 1.72 6.07 -19.52
C PHE A 14 2.54 7.36 -19.68
N ARG A 15 1.84 8.48 -19.81
CA ARG A 15 2.43 9.83 -19.84
C ARG A 15 1.95 10.65 -18.65
N ARG A 16 2.81 11.55 -18.23
CA ARG A 16 2.45 12.61 -17.29
C ARG A 16 2.72 13.93 -17.98
N ASP A 17 1.67 14.62 -18.34
CA ASP A 17 1.73 15.80 -19.20
C ASP A 17 2.39 15.45 -20.55
N ARG A 18 3.55 16.08 -20.86
CA ARG A 18 4.32 15.81 -22.08
C ARG A 18 5.42 14.75 -21.92
N ARG A 19 5.63 14.24 -20.68
CA ARG A 19 6.71 13.30 -20.38
C ARG A 19 6.20 11.87 -20.47
N VAL A 20 6.79 11.07 -21.33
CA VAL A 20 6.60 9.61 -21.35
C VAL A 20 7.25 9.03 -20.11
N ILE A 21 6.48 8.30 -19.29
CA ILE A 21 6.96 7.58 -18.11
C ILE A 21 7.14 6.11 -18.46
N TYR A 22 6.19 5.53 -19.19
CA TYR A 22 6.24 4.15 -19.68
C TYR A 22 5.88 4.12 -21.16
N ASP A 23 6.57 3.26 -21.90
CA ASP A 23 6.34 2.99 -23.32
C ASP A 23 6.49 1.48 -23.51
N GLY A 24 5.35 0.77 -23.48
CA GLY A 24 5.33 -0.69 -23.64
C GLY A 24 5.90 -1.44 -22.41
N LEU A 25 5.63 -0.99 -21.19
CA LEU A 25 6.13 -1.66 -19.98
C LEU A 25 5.49 -3.03 -19.81
N ASN A 26 6.33 -4.05 -19.67
CA ASN A 26 5.92 -5.42 -19.33
C ASN A 26 6.61 -5.84 -18.03
N ALA A 27 5.84 -6.33 -17.05
CA ALA A 27 6.36 -6.82 -15.78
C ALA A 27 5.37 -7.76 -15.09
N THR A 28 5.88 -8.59 -14.17
CA THR A 28 5.06 -9.46 -13.34
C THR A 28 5.51 -9.40 -11.89
N VAL A 29 4.55 -9.47 -10.95
CA VAL A 29 4.80 -9.62 -9.52
C VAL A 29 4.28 -11.01 -9.10
N PRO A 30 5.17 -11.94 -8.74
CA PRO A 30 4.77 -13.28 -8.34
C PRO A 30 4.02 -13.26 -7.00
N ARG A 31 3.02 -14.13 -6.84
CA ARG A 31 2.32 -14.31 -5.56
C ARG A 31 3.25 -14.87 -4.49
N GLY A 32 3.14 -14.34 -3.26
CA GLY A 32 3.91 -14.81 -2.11
C GLY A 32 5.42 -14.57 -2.19
N LYS A 33 5.84 -13.58 -2.98
CA LYS A 33 7.25 -13.17 -3.11
C LYS A 33 7.42 -11.69 -2.81
N ILE A 34 8.64 -11.32 -2.43
CA ILE A 34 9.05 -9.92 -2.35
C ILE A 34 9.60 -9.51 -3.71
N THR A 35 9.04 -8.45 -4.27
CA THR A 35 9.49 -7.85 -5.53
C THR A 35 9.97 -6.43 -5.26
N ALA A 36 11.22 -6.13 -5.60
CA ALA A 36 11.79 -4.79 -5.48
C ALA A 36 11.77 -4.08 -6.84
N ILE A 37 11.22 -2.85 -6.86
CA ILE A 37 11.29 -1.95 -8.00
C ILE A 37 12.41 -0.95 -7.73
N VAL A 38 13.50 -1.08 -8.48
CA VAL A 38 14.71 -0.25 -8.31
C VAL A 38 14.90 0.70 -9.48
N GLY A 39 15.46 1.86 -9.21
CA GLY A 39 15.76 2.86 -10.24
C GLY A 39 15.92 4.26 -9.63
N PRO A 40 16.51 5.21 -10.37
CA PRO A 40 16.68 6.59 -9.94
C PRO A 40 15.36 7.28 -9.58
N SER A 41 15.44 8.42 -8.86
CA SER A 41 14.25 9.23 -8.59
C SER A 41 13.64 9.73 -9.91
N GLY A 42 12.29 9.77 -9.96
CA GLY A 42 11.57 10.25 -11.13
C GLY A 42 11.43 9.26 -12.29
N THR A 43 11.85 7.99 -12.14
CA THR A 43 11.65 6.94 -13.18
C THR A 43 10.24 6.37 -13.23
N GLY A 44 9.35 6.78 -12.32
CA GLY A 44 7.95 6.33 -12.32
C GLY A 44 7.58 5.32 -11.24
N LYS A 45 8.49 4.90 -10.33
CA LYS A 45 8.20 3.88 -9.30
C LYS A 45 6.85 4.10 -8.59
N THR A 46 6.62 5.29 -8.05
CA THR A 46 5.32 5.68 -7.45
C THR A 46 4.17 5.62 -8.46
N THR A 47 4.42 5.98 -9.72
CA THR A 47 3.42 5.91 -10.80
C THR A 47 2.97 4.47 -11.02
N LEU A 48 3.91 3.52 -11.01
CA LEU A 48 3.59 2.09 -11.15
C LEU A 48 2.70 1.59 -10.02
N LEU A 49 3.03 1.91 -8.77
CA LEU A 49 2.20 1.56 -7.62
C LEU A 49 0.78 2.14 -7.74
N ARG A 50 0.66 3.37 -8.24
CA ARG A 50 -0.64 4.03 -8.47
C ARG A 50 -1.43 3.41 -9.62
N LEU A 51 -0.78 2.91 -10.65
CA LEU A 51 -1.42 2.15 -11.74
C LEU A 51 -1.94 0.82 -11.21
N ILE A 52 -1.14 0.08 -10.44
CA ILE A 52 -1.54 -1.19 -9.81
C ILE A 52 -2.73 -0.96 -8.86
N GLY A 53 -2.70 0.10 -8.04
CA GLY A 53 -3.80 0.48 -7.16
C GLY A 53 -5.02 1.10 -7.86
N GLY A 54 -4.98 1.26 -9.19
CA GLY A 54 -6.07 1.85 -9.98
C GLY A 54 -6.33 3.34 -9.68
N GLN A 55 -5.36 4.05 -9.07
CA GLN A 55 -5.43 5.49 -8.84
C GLN A 55 -5.13 6.27 -10.14
N LEU A 56 -4.38 5.66 -11.04
CA LEU A 56 -4.10 6.13 -12.38
C LEU A 56 -4.57 5.09 -13.38
N LYS A 57 -4.87 5.53 -14.61
CA LYS A 57 -5.18 4.65 -15.74
C LYS A 57 -4.06 4.76 -16.75
N PRO A 58 -3.56 3.65 -17.32
CA PRO A 58 -2.62 3.69 -18.43
C PRO A 58 -3.30 4.24 -19.71
N GLU A 59 -2.51 4.78 -20.62
CA GLU A 59 -2.98 5.20 -21.94
C GLU A 59 -3.13 4.03 -22.91
N SER A 60 -2.29 3.00 -22.75
CA SER A 60 -2.32 1.74 -23.49
C SER A 60 -1.91 0.59 -22.59
N GLY A 61 -2.17 -0.64 -23.04
CA GLY A 61 -1.87 -1.86 -22.31
C GLY A 61 -2.84 -2.16 -21.19
N ASP A 62 -2.50 -3.12 -20.34
CA ASP A 62 -3.36 -3.56 -19.23
C ASP A 62 -2.55 -3.79 -17.94
N VAL A 63 -3.17 -3.51 -16.80
CA VAL A 63 -2.67 -3.88 -15.48
C VAL A 63 -3.69 -4.80 -14.84
N ARG A 64 -3.27 -6.02 -14.55
CA ARG A 64 -4.13 -7.02 -13.91
C ARG A 64 -3.64 -7.32 -12.49
N VAL A 65 -4.58 -7.47 -11.59
CA VAL A 65 -4.32 -7.95 -10.23
C VAL A 65 -5.19 -9.18 -10.02
N ASP A 66 -4.53 -10.30 -9.71
CA ASP A 66 -5.17 -11.61 -9.55
C ASP A 66 -6.04 -11.98 -10.77
N GLY A 67 -5.50 -11.75 -11.98
CA GLY A 67 -6.16 -12.00 -13.26
C GLY A 67 -7.24 -10.99 -13.67
N VAL A 68 -7.56 -10.00 -12.80
CA VAL A 68 -8.62 -9.01 -13.07
C VAL A 68 -8.01 -7.71 -13.58
N SER A 69 -8.43 -7.23 -14.75
CA SER A 69 -8.00 -5.94 -15.30
C SER A 69 -8.51 -4.78 -14.42
N VAL A 70 -7.56 -4.03 -13.85
CA VAL A 70 -7.86 -2.91 -12.96
C VAL A 70 -8.64 -1.80 -13.66
N GLN A 71 -8.35 -1.57 -14.94
CA GLN A 71 -8.99 -0.51 -15.75
C GLN A 71 -10.45 -0.83 -16.09
N SER A 72 -10.83 -2.10 -16.12
CA SER A 72 -12.19 -2.55 -16.44
C SER A 72 -13.14 -2.44 -15.26
N LEU A 73 -12.61 -2.31 -14.03
CA LEU A 73 -13.41 -2.30 -12.81
C LEU A 73 -14.24 -1.03 -12.66
N LYS A 74 -15.49 -1.21 -12.28
CA LYS A 74 -16.34 -0.11 -11.78
C LYS A 74 -15.86 0.31 -10.38
N ARG A 75 -16.29 1.49 -9.96
CA ARG A 75 -15.85 2.09 -8.67
C ARG A 75 -16.01 1.13 -7.48
N ALA A 76 -17.13 0.45 -7.36
CA ALA A 76 -17.41 -0.48 -6.26
C ALA A 76 -16.46 -1.69 -6.29
N GLU A 77 -16.24 -2.27 -7.48
CA GLU A 77 -15.34 -3.41 -7.67
C GLU A 77 -13.88 -3.03 -7.39
N LEU A 78 -13.46 -1.83 -7.82
CA LEU A 78 -12.13 -1.29 -7.53
C LEU A 78 -11.92 -1.09 -6.01
N PHE A 79 -12.97 -0.67 -5.27
CA PHE A 79 -12.88 -0.60 -3.82
C PHE A 79 -12.70 -1.98 -3.19
N GLN A 80 -13.38 -3.02 -3.68
CA GLN A 80 -13.19 -4.39 -3.20
C GLN A 80 -11.77 -4.90 -3.49
N LEU A 81 -11.24 -4.62 -4.68
CA LEU A 81 -9.87 -4.97 -5.03
C LEU A 81 -8.87 -4.28 -4.09
N ARG A 82 -9.06 -2.99 -3.80
CA ARG A 82 -8.17 -2.21 -2.91
C ARG A 82 -8.16 -2.70 -1.47
N LYS A 83 -9.22 -3.33 -0.97
CA LYS A 83 -9.21 -3.96 0.37
C LYS A 83 -8.20 -5.10 0.47
N ARG A 84 -7.87 -5.74 -0.66
CA ARG A 84 -6.89 -6.83 -0.76
C ARG A 84 -5.45 -6.31 -0.89
N MET A 85 -5.25 -4.98 -0.93
CA MET A 85 -3.95 -4.34 -1.12
C MET A 85 -3.70 -3.31 -0.02
N GLY A 86 -2.62 -3.48 0.75
CA GLY A 86 -2.11 -2.46 1.66
C GLY A 86 -1.17 -1.51 0.92
N MET A 87 -1.26 -0.21 1.18
CA MET A 87 -0.34 0.77 0.61
C MET A 87 0.28 1.63 1.70
N LEU A 88 1.62 1.65 1.72
CA LEU A 88 2.39 2.55 2.57
C LEU A 88 2.99 3.66 1.72
N PHE A 89 2.63 4.89 2.07
CA PHE A 89 3.19 6.09 1.47
C PHE A 89 4.48 6.50 2.18
N GLN A 90 5.37 7.18 1.49
CA GLN A 90 6.63 7.69 2.01
C GLN A 90 6.48 8.48 3.32
N SER A 91 5.45 9.31 3.45
CA SER A 91 5.15 10.13 4.64
C SER A 91 4.37 9.38 5.74
N GLY A 92 4.08 8.08 5.55
CA GLY A 92 3.16 7.33 6.42
C GLY A 92 1.69 7.75 6.29
N ALA A 93 1.41 8.99 5.91
CA ALA A 93 0.08 9.57 5.69
C ALA A 93 -0.91 9.27 6.83
N LEU A 94 -0.46 9.35 8.08
CA LEU A 94 -1.33 9.20 9.26
C LEU A 94 -2.30 10.39 9.36
N PHE A 95 -3.48 10.11 9.87
CA PHE A 95 -4.43 11.15 10.27
C PHE A 95 -3.90 11.84 11.53
N ALA A 96 -3.53 13.10 11.42
CA ALA A 96 -2.82 13.84 12.47
C ALA A 96 -3.64 13.98 13.77
N GLU A 97 -4.94 14.12 13.62
CA GLU A 97 -5.88 14.34 14.73
C GLU A 97 -6.40 13.04 15.37
N LEU A 98 -6.08 11.88 14.77
CA LEU A 98 -6.49 10.59 15.28
C LEU A 98 -5.37 9.95 16.09
N SER A 99 -5.73 9.26 17.19
CA SER A 99 -4.77 8.45 17.95
C SER A 99 -4.18 7.33 17.09
N VAL A 100 -3.13 6.70 17.59
CA VAL A 100 -2.53 5.49 17.00
C VAL A 100 -3.60 4.41 16.84
N PHE A 101 -4.42 4.19 17.88
CA PHE A 101 -5.53 3.25 17.83
C PHE A 101 -6.48 3.57 16.68
N GLU A 102 -6.97 4.81 16.60
CA GLU A 102 -7.95 5.23 15.60
C GLU A 102 -7.38 5.20 14.17
N ASN A 103 -6.10 5.53 14.00
CA ASN A 103 -5.42 5.36 12.71
C ASN A 103 -5.47 3.92 12.21
N VAL A 104 -5.21 2.93 13.09
CA VAL A 104 -5.22 1.51 12.72
C VAL A 104 -6.64 0.95 12.62
N ALA A 105 -7.58 1.43 13.46
CA ALA A 105 -8.98 1.05 13.44
C ALA A 105 -9.73 1.56 12.20
N PHE A 106 -9.29 2.69 11.64
CA PHE A 106 -9.99 3.38 10.56
C PHE A 106 -10.38 2.47 9.37
N PRO A 107 -9.46 1.70 8.76
CA PRO A 107 -9.83 0.81 7.67
C PRO A 107 -10.81 -0.29 8.10
N LEU A 108 -10.73 -0.78 9.33
CA LEU A 108 -11.67 -1.78 9.84
C LEU A 108 -13.07 -1.21 9.95
N ARG A 109 -13.23 -0.03 10.55
CA ARG A 109 -14.53 0.64 10.69
C ARG A 109 -15.18 1.01 9.35
N VAL A 110 -14.36 1.41 8.37
CA VAL A 110 -14.88 1.82 7.06
C VAL A 110 -15.22 0.64 6.16
N HIS A 111 -14.53 -0.49 6.32
CA HIS A 111 -14.58 -1.58 5.34
C HIS A 111 -15.12 -2.90 5.87
N THR A 112 -15.48 -2.98 7.15
CA THR A 112 -16.05 -4.18 7.76
C THR A 112 -17.26 -3.83 8.64
N ASP A 113 -18.07 -4.82 8.95
CA ASP A 113 -19.20 -4.72 9.89
C ASP A 113 -18.83 -5.32 11.28
N LEU A 114 -17.54 -5.30 11.63
CA LEU A 114 -17.05 -5.79 12.93
C LEU A 114 -17.51 -4.87 14.06
N ASP A 115 -17.84 -5.46 15.21
CA ASP A 115 -18.11 -4.71 16.41
C ASP A 115 -16.83 -4.08 17.00
N ASP A 116 -17.01 -3.12 17.91
CA ASP A 116 -15.89 -2.38 18.51
C ASP A 116 -14.95 -3.27 19.32
N GLU A 117 -15.43 -4.36 19.91
CA GLU A 117 -14.60 -5.28 20.68
C GLU A 117 -13.65 -6.06 19.77
N LEU A 118 -14.14 -6.58 18.64
CA LEU A 118 -13.31 -7.25 17.63
C LEU A 118 -12.34 -6.28 16.97
N ILE A 119 -12.78 -5.07 16.62
CA ILE A 119 -11.89 -4.03 16.11
C ILE A 119 -10.75 -3.75 17.10
N ARG A 120 -11.07 -3.61 18.38
CA ARG A 120 -10.06 -3.39 19.43
C ARG A 120 -9.04 -4.53 19.49
N LEU A 121 -9.48 -5.78 19.45
CA LEU A 121 -8.58 -6.93 19.46
C LEU A 121 -7.65 -6.95 18.25
N ILE A 122 -8.19 -6.73 17.04
CA ILE A 122 -7.41 -6.69 15.80
C ILE A 122 -6.38 -5.57 15.86
N VAL A 123 -6.79 -4.36 16.25
CA VAL A 123 -5.88 -3.20 16.35
C VAL A 123 -4.73 -3.49 17.30
N LEU A 124 -5.03 -4.02 18.50
CA LEU A 124 -3.99 -4.35 19.47
C LEU A 124 -3.04 -5.43 18.96
N MET A 125 -3.54 -6.45 18.25
CA MET A 125 -2.70 -7.45 17.57
C MET A 125 -1.78 -6.83 16.53
N LYS A 126 -2.30 -5.94 15.67
CA LYS A 126 -1.49 -5.28 14.63
C LYS A 126 -0.44 -4.34 15.24
N LEU A 127 -0.79 -3.62 16.31
CA LEU A 127 0.14 -2.77 17.04
C LEU A 127 1.22 -3.59 17.78
N GLU A 128 0.87 -4.74 18.34
CA GLU A 128 1.84 -5.68 18.92
C GLU A 128 2.83 -6.15 17.88
N ALA A 129 2.36 -6.55 16.70
CA ALA A 129 3.21 -7.03 15.60
C ALA A 129 4.26 -6.01 15.14
N VAL A 130 4.01 -4.71 15.36
CA VAL A 130 4.96 -3.62 15.05
C VAL A 130 5.65 -3.05 16.31
N GLY A 131 5.44 -3.66 17.49
CA GLY A 131 6.04 -3.24 18.76
C GLY A 131 5.55 -1.90 19.28
N LEU A 132 4.27 -1.55 19.05
CA LEU A 132 3.68 -0.26 19.45
C LEU A 132 2.40 -0.40 20.27
N ARG A 133 2.13 -1.57 20.87
CA ARG A 133 0.93 -1.79 21.71
C ARG A 133 0.78 -0.77 22.83
N GLY A 134 1.89 -0.33 23.43
CA GLY A 134 1.88 0.67 24.51
C GLY A 134 1.66 2.13 24.06
N ALA A 135 1.54 2.38 22.76
CA ALA A 135 1.39 3.72 22.18
C ALA A 135 -0.03 4.00 21.66
N VAL A 136 -1.01 3.21 22.04
CA VAL A 136 -2.38 3.22 21.48
C VAL A 136 -3.08 4.57 21.58
N ASP A 137 -2.85 5.30 22.66
CA ASP A 137 -3.52 6.58 22.97
C ASP A 137 -2.76 7.80 22.44
N LEU A 138 -1.51 7.61 21.97
CA LEU A 138 -0.70 8.70 21.44
C LEU A 138 -1.23 9.18 20.10
N VAL A 139 -0.97 10.44 19.77
CA VAL A 139 -1.23 11.03 18.45
C VAL A 139 0.06 11.09 17.62
N PRO A 140 -0.01 11.20 16.28
CA PRO A 140 1.17 11.18 15.42
C PRO A 140 2.25 12.22 15.80
N SER A 141 1.87 13.38 16.32
CA SER A 141 2.83 14.43 16.76
C SER A 141 3.69 14.02 17.96
N GLU A 142 3.26 13.04 18.74
CA GLU A 142 3.97 12.51 19.90
C GLU A 142 4.90 11.34 19.55
N LEU A 143 4.89 10.89 18.28
CA LEU A 143 5.65 9.74 17.82
C LEU A 143 6.93 10.17 17.11
N SER A 144 8.00 9.38 17.29
CA SER A 144 9.17 9.47 16.42
C SER A 144 8.80 9.08 14.96
N GLY A 145 9.59 9.54 13.97
CA GLY A 145 9.36 9.20 12.57
C GLY A 145 9.35 7.68 12.31
N GLY A 146 10.18 6.92 13.03
CA GLY A 146 10.17 5.45 12.97
C GLY A 146 8.90 4.85 13.56
N MET A 147 8.36 5.41 14.65
CA MET A 147 7.08 4.97 15.22
C MET A 147 5.92 5.28 14.27
N GLN A 148 5.89 6.48 13.68
CA GLN A 148 4.86 6.84 12.70
C GLN A 148 4.81 5.87 11.51
N ARG A 149 5.98 5.47 10.98
CA ARG A 149 6.07 4.46 9.90
C ARG A 149 5.51 3.10 10.34
N ARG A 150 5.81 2.67 11.56
CA ARG A 150 5.29 1.41 12.12
C ARG A 150 3.78 1.46 12.34
N VAL A 151 3.22 2.59 12.78
CA VAL A 151 1.76 2.78 12.84
C VAL A 151 1.13 2.73 11.45
N ALA A 152 1.76 3.38 10.46
CA ALA A 152 1.28 3.33 9.08
C ALA A 152 1.31 1.90 8.51
N LEU A 153 2.33 1.10 8.88
CA LEU A 153 2.37 -0.33 8.54
C LEU A 153 1.23 -1.09 9.23
N ALA A 154 1.02 -0.91 10.54
CA ALA A 154 -0.07 -1.55 11.26
C ALA A 154 -1.43 -1.24 10.62
N ARG A 155 -1.66 0.03 10.21
CA ARG A 155 -2.87 0.44 9.49
C ARG A 155 -2.98 -0.24 8.12
N ALA A 156 -1.89 -0.31 7.35
CA ALA A 156 -1.90 -0.91 6.02
C ALA A 156 -2.20 -2.42 6.05
N ILE A 157 -1.84 -3.10 7.14
CA ILE A 157 -2.10 -4.55 7.32
C ILE A 157 -3.34 -4.85 8.16
N ALA A 158 -4.14 -3.84 8.53
CA ALA A 158 -5.30 -4.03 9.40
C ALA A 158 -6.35 -4.96 8.79
N LEU A 159 -6.55 -4.90 7.46
CA LEU A 159 -7.49 -5.74 6.70
C LEU A 159 -6.90 -7.07 6.21
N ASP A 160 -5.72 -7.49 6.68
CA ASP A 160 -4.99 -8.67 6.21
C ASP A 160 -4.87 -8.75 4.66
N PRO A 161 -4.28 -7.74 4.02
CA PRO A 161 -4.21 -7.68 2.57
C PRO A 161 -3.32 -8.79 2.00
N GLU A 162 -3.62 -9.24 0.78
CA GLU A 162 -2.83 -10.25 0.06
C GLU A 162 -1.53 -9.67 -0.51
N MET A 163 -1.46 -8.35 -0.69
CA MET A 163 -0.28 -7.64 -1.18
C MET A 163 -0.08 -6.35 -0.39
N ILE A 164 1.18 -6.03 -0.11
CA ILE A 164 1.57 -4.74 0.47
C ILE A 164 2.49 -4.02 -0.51
N MET A 165 2.18 -2.78 -0.82
CA MET A 165 2.99 -1.89 -1.64
C MET A 165 3.66 -0.84 -0.78
N TYR A 166 4.98 -0.70 -0.91
CA TYR A 166 5.78 0.32 -0.24
C TYR A 166 6.28 1.34 -1.26
N ASP A 167 5.98 2.61 -1.03
CA ASP A 167 6.55 3.70 -1.80
C ASP A 167 7.73 4.30 -1.02
N GLU A 168 8.95 4.07 -1.51
CA GLU A 168 10.23 4.53 -0.93
C GLU A 168 10.40 4.17 0.57
N PRO A 169 10.42 2.88 0.94
CA PRO A 169 10.47 2.45 2.35
C PRO A 169 11.69 2.93 3.13
N PHE A 170 12.78 3.26 2.44
CA PHE A 170 14.06 3.68 3.03
C PHE A 170 14.33 5.18 2.92
N ALA A 171 13.40 5.98 2.41
CA ALA A 171 13.58 7.42 2.28
C ALA A 171 13.84 8.06 3.66
N GLY A 172 14.94 8.81 3.76
CA GLY A 172 15.35 9.49 5.00
C GLY A 172 15.96 8.57 6.08
N GLN A 173 16.33 7.33 5.75
CA GLN A 173 17.21 6.51 6.59
C GLN A 173 18.66 6.70 6.15
N ASP A 174 19.58 6.76 7.12
CA ASP A 174 21.02 6.78 6.86
C ASP A 174 21.42 5.41 6.28
N PRO A 175 22.06 5.35 5.08
CA PRO A 175 22.49 4.10 4.49
C PRO A 175 23.50 3.31 5.33
N ILE A 176 24.12 3.94 6.35
CA ILE A 176 25.18 3.37 7.19
C ILE A 176 24.62 2.73 8.47
N GLY A 177 23.32 2.85 8.73
CA GLY A 177 22.64 2.34 9.93
C GLY A 177 21.86 1.03 9.73
N LEU A 178 22.16 0.26 8.68
CA LEU A 178 21.58 -1.05 8.40
C LEU A 178 22.54 -2.16 8.70
#